data_0d35dd6767cabc3d51b37b78c5f322be
#
_entry.id   0d35dd6767cabc3d51b37b78c5f322be
#
_cell.length_a   1.000
_cell.length_b   1.000
_cell.length_c   1.000
_cell.angle_alpha   90.00
_cell.angle_beta   90.00
_cell.angle_gamma   90.00
#
_symmetry.space_group_name_H-M   'P 1'
#
loop_
_entity.id
_entity.type
_entity.pdbx_description
1 polymer ?
#
loop_
_entity_poly.entity_id
_entity_poly.type
_entity_poly.pdbx_seq_one_letter_code
_entity_poly.pdbx_strand_id
1 'polypeptide(L)'
;DGVEADDAKAVELYRRAAEQDYAPSIASLGLCCELGQGLPEDKPKAAALYRKAAEMGYTYAQCNLGFCYLRGIGVDRDPAQAVIWLQKAAEKGQSRAMSLLSRCCFDGSGMQKDEKRGLELLRRAAEQGYAPAQCNLGLCYENGFHGLAQDLSKAAELYRRSAEQGDAAAQSNLGSLYYTGSGVERDDALAFQWFSRSAEQDFPAGVYH
;
A
#
# COMPACT_ATOMS: atom_id res chain seq x y z
N ASP A 1 27.87 -0.27 -11.21
CA ASP A 1 28.14 -1.34 -12.18
C ASP A 1 26.80 -2.04 -12.43
N GLY A 2 26.03 -1.51 -13.44
CA GLY A 2 24.68 -1.97 -13.72
C GLY A 2 24.73 -3.32 -14.45
N VAL A 3 24.33 -4.36 -13.76
CA VAL A 3 23.80 -5.55 -14.44
C VAL A 3 22.45 -5.13 -15.00
N GLU A 4 22.28 -5.12 -16.32
CA GLU A 4 20.96 -4.97 -16.93
C GLU A 4 20.02 -6.01 -16.29
N ALA A 5 18.85 -5.54 -15.87
CA ALA A 5 17.87 -6.41 -15.25
C ALA A 5 17.41 -7.44 -16.30
N ASP A 6 17.87 -8.67 -16.14
CA ASP A 6 17.46 -9.80 -16.97
C ASP A 6 16.26 -10.48 -16.28
N ASP A 7 15.08 -9.96 -16.55
CA ASP A 7 13.84 -10.45 -15.97
C ASP A 7 13.60 -11.95 -16.29
N ALA A 8 14.00 -12.39 -17.48
CA ALA A 8 13.86 -13.80 -17.87
C ALA A 8 14.76 -14.70 -17.01
N LYS A 9 15.98 -14.25 -16.73
CA LYS A 9 16.92 -14.98 -15.87
C LYS A 9 16.48 -14.95 -14.42
N ALA A 10 15.94 -13.81 -13.94
CA ALA A 10 15.35 -13.74 -12.60
C ALA A 10 14.20 -14.75 -12.42
N VAL A 11 13.30 -14.83 -13.40
CA VAL A 11 12.21 -15.82 -13.41
C VAL A 11 12.74 -17.24 -13.38
N GLU A 12 13.80 -17.58 -14.12
CA GLU A 12 14.42 -18.91 -14.09
C GLU A 12 14.94 -19.25 -12.68
N LEU A 13 15.64 -18.30 -12.03
CA LEU A 13 16.15 -18.49 -10.67
C LEU A 13 15.02 -18.65 -9.65
N TYR A 14 13.96 -17.85 -9.79
CA TYR A 14 12.79 -17.98 -8.91
C TYR A 14 12.08 -19.34 -9.11
N ARG A 15 11.97 -19.86 -10.34
CA ARG A 15 11.42 -21.20 -10.61
C ARG A 15 12.22 -22.28 -9.90
N ARG A 16 13.54 -22.29 -10.06
CA ARG A 16 14.44 -23.27 -9.42
C ARG A 16 14.34 -23.25 -7.90
N ALA A 17 14.24 -22.06 -7.30
CA ALA A 17 14.06 -21.94 -5.85
C ALA A 17 12.64 -22.31 -5.40
N ALA A 18 11.62 -22.02 -6.22
CA ALA A 18 10.24 -22.41 -5.97
C ALA A 18 10.00 -23.91 -6.02
N GLU A 19 10.76 -24.65 -6.85
CA GLU A 19 10.78 -26.13 -6.91
C GLU A 19 11.30 -26.75 -5.61
N GLN A 20 12.08 -26.00 -4.83
CA GLN A 20 12.57 -26.37 -3.50
C GLN A 20 11.67 -25.84 -2.36
N ASP A 21 10.43 -25.45 -2.67
CA ASP A 21 9.47 -24.88 -1.75
C ASP A 21 9.96 -23.64 -0.98
N TYR A 22 10.84 -22.81 -1.59
CA TYR A 22 11.26 -21.56 -0.99
C TYR A 22 10.18 -20.49 -1.17
N ALA A 23 9.40 -20.24 -0.11
CA ALA A 23 8.22 -19.37 -0.14
C ALA A 23 8.46 -17.93 -0.66
N PRO A 24 9.59 -17.24 -0.35
CA PRO A 24 9.86 -15.95 -0.97
C PRO A 24 9.97 -16.00 -2.49
N SER A 25 10.62 -17.03 -3.05
CA SER A 25 10.76 -17.16 -4.51
C SER A 25 9.44 -17.55 -5.18
N ILE A 26 8.60 -18.34 -4.52
CA ILE A 26 7.23 -18.63 -4.98
C ILE A 26 6.44 -17.33 -5.09
N ALA A 27 6.53 -16.47 -4.08
CA ALA A 27 5.85 -15.17 -4.09
C ALA A 27 6.43 -14.19 -5.14
N SER A 28 7.76 -14.18 -5.34
CA SER A 28 8.40 -13.38 -6.39
C SER A 28 7.98 -13.84 -7.78
N LEU A 29 7.90 -15.16 -8.01
CA LEU A 29 7.36 -15.70 -9.25
C LEU A 29 5.88 -15.30 -9.45
N GLY A 30 5.10 -15.26 -8.38
CA GLY A 30 3.74 -14.73 -8.40
C GLY A 30 3.70 -13.26 -8.86
N LEU A 31 4.60 -12.43 -8.36
CA LEU A 31 4.70 -11.03 -8.78
C LEU A 31 5.10 -10.90 -10.26
N CYS A 32 6.05 -11.70 -10.72
CA CYS A 32 6.41 -11.75 -12.15
C CYS A 32 5.21 -12.13 -13.02
N CYS A 33 4.41 -13.13 -12.60
CA CYS A 33 3.17 -13.50 -13.30
C CYS A 33 2.12 -12.40 -13.27
N GLU A 34 1.99 -11.65 -12.17
CA GLU A 34 1.03 -10.55 -12.03
C GLU A 34 1.35 -9.37 -12.96
N LEU A 35 2.64 -9.04 -13.09
CA LEU A 35 3.13 -7.87 -13.82
C LEU A 35 3.59 -8.18 -15.26
N GLY A 36 3.68 -9.44 -15.64
CA GLY A 36 4.24 -9.84 -16.95
C GLY A 36 5.75 -9.57 -17.06
N GLN A 37 6.50 -9.62 -15.96
CA GLN A 37 7.94 -9.38 -15.94
C GLN A 37 8.73 -10.66 -16.21
N GLY A 38 9.45 -10.70 -17.33
CA GLY A 38 10.22 -11.86 -17.76
C GLY A 38 9.40 -13.08 -18.20
N LEU A 39 8.07 -12.96 -18.19
CA LEU A 39 7.10 -13.96 -18.67
C LEU A 39 5.76 -13.28 -18.98
N PRO A 40 4.84 -13.90 -19.74
CA PRO A 40 3.52 -13.34 -19.99
C PRO A 40 2.72 -13.13 -18.70
N GLU A 41 1.92 -12.07 -18.68
CA GLU A 41 1.00 -11.79 -17.57
C GLU A 41 0.00 -12.95 -17.40
N ASP A 42 -0.14 -13.42 -16.16
CA ASP A 42 -1.05 -14.49 -15.77
C ASP A 42 -1.53 -14.27 -14.32
N LYS A 43 -2.56 -13.47 -14.17
CA LYS A 43 -3.12 -13.13 -12.85
C LYS A 43 -3.67 -14.32 -12.07
N PRO A 44 -4.40 -15.27 -12.69
CA PRO A 44 -4.81 -16.50 -12.01
C PRO A 44 -3.64 -17.31 -11.44
N LYS A 45 -2.57 -17.45 -12.22
CA LYS A 45 -1.35 -18.12 -11.77
C LYS A 45 -0.64 -17.36 -10.65
N ALA A 46 -0.59 -16.03 -10.74
CA ALA A 46 -0.05 -15.19 -9.68
C ALA A 46 -0.76 -15.41 -8.35
N ALA A 47 -2.11 -15.37 -8.35
CA ALA A 47 -2.91 -15.61 -7.16
C ALA A 47 -2.71 -17.04 -6.58
N ALA A 48 -2.57 -18.06 -7.43
CA ALA A 48 -2.27 -19.42 -7.00
C ALA A 48 -0.88 -19.52 -6.34
N LEU A 49 0.13 -18.86 -6.89
CA LEU A 49 1.47 -18.79 -6.31
C LEU A 49 1.49 -18.03 -4.98
N TYR A 50 0.80 -16.90 -4.90
CA TYR A 50 0.65 -16.19 -3.65
C TYR A 50 -0.04 -17.06 -2.59
N ARG A 51 -1.07 -17.84 -2.96
CA ARG A 51 -1.75 -18.75 -2.03
C ARG A 51 -0.78 -19.80 -1.51
N LYS A 52 -0.01 -20.46 -2.38
CA LYS A 52 1.00 -21.46 -1.97
C LYS A 52 1.98 -20.84 -0.96
N ALA A 53 2.56 -19.69 -1.25
CA ALA A 53 3.52 -19.03 -0.36
C ALA A 53 2.86 -18.52 0.94
N ALA A 54 1.60 -18.07 0.88
CA ALA A 54 0.84 -17.59 2.04
C ALA A 54 0.50 -18.72 3.02
N GLU A 55 0.15 -19.90 2.51
CA GLU A 55 -0.09 -21.11 3.30
C GLU A 55 1.18 -21.60 3.99
N MET A 56 2.35 -21.40 3.38
CA MET A 56 3.66 -21.63 4.00
C MET A 56 4.02 -20.55 5.04
N GLY A 57 3.17 -19.57 5.24
CA GLY A 57 3.34 -18.53 6.26
C GLY A 57 4.14 -17.30 5.81
N TYR A 58 4.45 -17.16 4.53
CA TYR A 58 5.19 -16.01 4.04
C TYR A 58 4.31 -14.75 4.05
N THR A 59 4.70 -13.78 4.87
CA THR A 59 3.88 -12.61 5.21
C THR A 59 3.56 -11.72 4.01
N TYR A 60 4.52 -11.51 3.11
CA TYR A 60 4.28 -10.72 1.89
C TYR A 60 3.27 -11.40 0.97
N ALA A 61 3.32 -12.73 0.83
CA ALA A 61 2.35 -13.47 0.05
C ALA A 61 0.95 -13.42 0.68
N GLN A 62 0.86 -13.49 2.01
CA GLN A 62 -0.40 -13.30 2.74
C GLN A 62 -1.03 -11.92 2.43
N CYS A 63 -0.22 -10.85 2.44
CA CYS A 63 -0.67 -9.52 2.08
C CYS A 63 -1.11 -9.43 0.61
N ASN A 64 -0.31 -9.97 -0.31
CA ASN A 64 -0.63 -9.93 -1.74
C ASN A 64 -1.90 -10.75 -2.06
N LEU A 65 -2.04 -11.94 -1.48
CA LEU A 65 -3.26 -12.74 -1.65
C LEU A 65 -4.50 -12.01 -1.09
N GLY A 66 -4.37 -11.38 0.08
CA GLY A 66 -5.43 -10.54 0.63
C GLY A 66 -5.80 -9.39 -0.31
N PHE A 67 -4.82 -8.75 -0.92
CA PHE A 67 -5.05 -7.70 -1.92
C PHE A 67 -5.72 -8.25 -3.19
N CYS A 68 -5.30 -9.43 -3.67
CA CYS A 68 -5.95 -10.11 -4.80
C CYS A 68 -7.44 -10.35 -4.53
N TYR A 69 -7.81 -10.84 -3.36
CA TYR A 69 -9.21 -11.03 -3.00
C TYR A 69 -9.99 -9.72 -2.84
N LEU A 70 -9.36 -8.63 -2.36
CA LEU A 70 -10.03 -7.31 -2.29
C LEU A 70 -10.37 -6.76 -3.68
N ARG A 71 -9.50 -7.03 -4.66
CA ARG A 71 -9.58 -6.43 -5.99
C ARG A 71 -10.14 -7.37 -7.06
N GLY A 72 -10.24 -8.67 -6.79
CA GLY A 72 -10.57 -9.67 -7.79
C GLY A 72 -9.45 -9.89 -8.82
N ILE A 73 -8.19 -9.84 -8.37
CA ILE A 73 -7.02 -10.03 -9.24
C ILE A 73 -6.69 -11.52 -9.29
N GLY A 74 -6.94 -12.15 -10.42
CA GLY A 74 -6.69 -13.58 -10.64
C GLY A 74 -7.55 -14.55 -9.81
N VAL A 75 -8.46 -14.02 -9.00
CA VAL A 75 -9.47 -14.74 -8.20
C VAL A 75 -10.75 -13.93 -8.17
N ASP A 76 -11.88 -14.56 -7.88
CA ASP A 76 -13.11 -13.84 -7.62
C ASP A 76 -12.94 -12.92 -6.42
N ARG A 77 -13.54 -11.72 -6.50
CA ARG A 77 -13.50 -10.77 -5.39
C ARG A 77 -14.20 -11.36 -4.16
N ASP A 78 -13.46 -11.51 -3.08
CA ASP A 78 -13.96 -12.01 -1.79
C ASP A 78 -13.34 -11.22 -0.63
N PRO A 79 -13.99 -10.13 -0.18
CA PRO A 79 -13.47 -9.32 0.91
C PRO A 79 -13.34 -10.08 2.25
N ALA A 80 -14.14 -11.12 2.48
CA ALA A 80 -14.05 -11.90 3.71
C ALA A 80 -12.76 -12.74 3.73
N GLN A 81 -12.42 -13.40 2.61
CA GLN A 81 -11.14 -14.08 2.45
C GLN A 81 -9.96 -13.09 2.54
N ALA A 82 -10.12 -11.91 1.96
CA ALA A 82 -9.10 -10.87 2.05
C ALA A 82 -8.78 -10.50 3.51
N VAL A 83 -9.80 -10.28 4.33
CA VAL A 83 -9.64 -9.96 5.75
C VAL A 83 -8.87 -11.05 6.49
N ILE A 84 -9.17 -12.34 6.23
CA ILE A 84 -8.47 -13.46 6.86
C ILE A 84 -6.96 -13.41 6.56
N TRP A 85 -6.59 -13.21 5.30
CA TRP A 85 -5.18 -13.18 4.91
C TRP A 85 -4.45 -11.91 5.35
N LEU A 86 -5.11 -10.76 5.25
CA LEU A 86 -4.56 -9.49 5.73
C LEU A 86 -4.36 -9.49 7.24
N GLN A 87 -5.26 -10.12 8.00
CA GLN A 87 -5.12 -10.24 9.45
C GLN A 87 -3.89 -11.06 9.83
N LYS A 88 -3.67 -12.22 9.19
CA LYS A 88 -2.46 -13.03 9.40
C LYS A 88 -1.18 -12.25 9.12
N ALA A 89 -1.16 -11.44 8.06
CA ALA A 89 0.00 -10.61 7.73
C ALA A 89 0.18 -9.43 8.73
N ALA A 90 -0.91 -8.79 9.13
CA ALA A 90 -0.89 -7.67 10.08
C ALA A 90 -0.44 -8.10 11.48
N GLU A 91 -0.83 -9.29 11.95
CA GLU A 91 -0.37 -9.89 13.21
C GLU A 91 1.15 -10.11 13.24
N LYS A 92 1.76 -10.37 12.08
CA LYS A 92 3.21 -10.46 11.89
C LYS A 92 3.90 -9.10 11.67
N GLY A 93 3.18 -8.00 11.80
CA GLY A 93 3.73 -6.65 11.72
C GLY A 93 3.86 -6.08 10.30
N GLN A 94 3.22 -6.67 9.29
CA GLN A 94 3.33 -6.18 7.93
C GLN A 94 2.49 -4.91 7.71
N SER A 95 3.17 -3.77 7.54
CA SER A 95 2.55 -2.43 7.52
C SER A 95 1.53 -2.23 6.39
N ARG A 96 1.82 -2.77 5.18
CA ARG A 96 0.87 -2.70 4.05
C ARG A 96 -0.42 -3.47 4.36
N ALA A 97 -0.30 -4.64 5.01
CA ALA A 97 -1.48 -5.42 5.41
C ALA A 97 -2.30 -4.70 6.48
N MET A 98 -1.63 -4.06 7.46
CA MET A 98 -2.31 -3.23 8.46
C MET A 98 -3.09 -2.08 7.79
N SER A 99 -2.48 -1.39 6.83
CA SER A 99 -3.12 -0.29 6.09
C SER A 99 -4.31 -0.77 5.24
N LEU A 100 -4.20 -1.93 4.59
CA LEU A 100 -5.31 -2.52 3.84
C LEU A 100 -6.44 -2.99 4.77
N LEU A 101 -6.10 -3.63 5.88
CA LEU A 101 -7.06 -4.09 6.88
C LEU A 101 -7.76 -2.92 7.58
N SER A 102 -7.05 -1.81 7.83
CA SER A 102 -7.66 -0.60 8.40
C SER A 102 -8.78 -0.06 7.51
N ARG A 103 -8.59 -0.06 6.19
CA ARG A 103 -9.64 0.30 5.25
C ARG A 103 -10.83 -0.65 5.30
N CYS A 104 -10.57 -1.97 5.38
CA CYS A 104 -11.66 -2.94 5.56
C CYS A 104 -12.46 -2.67 6.85
N CYS A 105 -11.79 -2.28 7.94
CA CYS A 105 -12.44 -1.89 9.19
C CYS A 105 -13.28 -0.61 9.03
N PHE A 106 -12.80 0.39 8.29
CA PHE A 106 -13.54 1.64 8.07
C PHE A 106 -14.76 1.44 7.19
N ASP A 107 -14.64 0.65 6.12
CA ASP A 107 -15.68 0.46 5.12
C ASP A 107 -16.65 -0.68 5.49
N GLY A 108 -16.27 -1.57 6.43
CA GLY A 108 -17.01 -2.80 6.70
C GLY A 108 -16.86 -3.85 5.59
N SER A 109 -15.80 -3.76 4.79
CA SER A 109 -15.57 -4.66 3.67
C SER A 109 -15.05 -6.02 4.14
N GLY A 110 -15.85 -7.07 4.03
CA GLY A 110 -15.52 -8.44 4.46
C GLY A 110 -15.54 -8.67 5.97
N MET A 111 -15.92 -7.67 6.76
CA MET A 111 -16.02 -7.72 8.21
C MET A 111 -17.01 -6.68 8.73
N GLN A 112 -17.37 -6.74 9.99
CA GLN A 112 -18.15 -5.68 10.62
C GLN A 112 -17.30 -4.41 10.71
N LYS A 113 -17.94 -3.25 10.44
CA LYS A 113 -17.28 -1.94 10.56
C LYS A 113 -16.79 -1.72 11.98
N ASP A 114 -15.51 -1.32 12.12
CA ASP A 114 -14.85 -1.02 13.39
C ASP A 114 -13.84 0.10 13.19
N GLU A 115 -14.29 1.34 13.34
CA GLU A 115 -13.48 2.53 13.12
C GLU A 115 -12.32 2.63 14.12
N LYS A 116 -12.53 2.19 15.36
CA LYS A 116 -11.49 2.23 16.40
C LYS A 116 -10.33 1.30 16.04
N ARG A 117 -10.63 0.07 15.68
CA ARG A 117 -9.64 -0.91 15.24
C ARG A 117 -8.96 -0.45 13.94
N GLY A 118 -9.73 0.10 13.01
CA GLY A 118 -9.19 0.65 11.76
C GLY A 118 -8.16 1.73 12.02
N LEU A 119 -8.46 2.69 12.90
CA LEU A 119 -7.56 3.77 13.26
C LEU A 119 -6.30 3.27 13.99
N GLU A 120 -6.43 2.29 14.87
CA GLU A 120 -5.28 1.66 15.56
C GLU A 120 -4.32 1.01 14.55
N LEU A 121 -4.84 0.21 13.62
CA LEU A 121 -4.05 -0.42 12.56
C LEU A 121 -3.35 0.61 11.67
N LEU A 122 -4.07 1.67 11.29
CA LEU A 122 -3.52 2.75 10.46
C LEU A 122 -2.38 3.49 11.16
N ARG A 123 -2.54 3.82 12.46
CA ARG A 123 -1.49 4.43 13.27
C ARG A 123 -0.25 3.55 13.35
N ARG A 124 -0.41 2.27 13.67
CA ARG A 124 0.72 1.33 13.73
C ARG A 124 1.48 1.23 12.41
N ALA A 125 0.76 1.17 11.28
CA ALA A 125 1.39 1.17 9.96
C ALA A 125 2.15 2.48 9.67
N ALA A 126 1.59 3.64 10.04
CA ALA A 126 2.21 4.95 9.88
C ALA A 126 3.45 5.13 10.77
N GLU A 127 3.41 4.65 12.02
CA GLU A 127 4.53 4.64 12.96
C GLU A 127 5.70 3.77 12.49
N GLN A 128 5.41 2.67 11.80
CA GLN A 128 6.42 1.84 11.14
C GLN A 128 7.02 2.48 9.87
N GLY A 129 6.60 3.68 9.52
CA GLY A 129 7.14 4.42 8.38
C GLY A 129 6.47 4.10 7.05
N TYR A 130 5.37 3.35 7.00
CA TYR A 130 4.71 3.04 5.74
C TYR A 130 4.07 4.30 5.13
N ALA A 131 4.64 4.81 4.04
CA ALA A 131 4.26 6.07 3.43
C ALA A 131 2.76 6.18 3.10
N PRO A 132 2.10 5.20 2.45
CA PRO A 132 0.66 5.28 2.20
C PRO A 132 -0.18 5.34 3.49
N ALA A 133 0.27 4.72 4.58
CA ALA A 133 -0.44 4.80 5.85
C ALA A 133 -0.26 6.17 6.52
N GLN A 134 0.91 6.79 6.40
CA GLN A 134 1.16 8.16 6.86
C GLN A 134 0.27 9.15 6.09
N CYS A 135 0.19 9.03 4.76
CA CYS A 135 -0.70 9.84 3.93
C CYS A 135 -2.17 9.67 4.36
N ASN A 136 -2.64 8.44 4.48
CA ASN A 136 -4.03 8.16 4.87
C ASN A 136 -4.36 8.64 6.30
N LEU A 137 -3.41 8.52 7.24
CA LEU A 137 -3.59 9.06 8.59
C LEU A 137 -3.60 10.60 8.58
N GLY A 138 -2.80 11.22 7.71
CA GLY A 138 -2.84 12.66 7.44
C GLY A 138 -4.22 13.11 6.98
N LEU A 139 -4.83 12.40 6.02
CA LEU A 139 -6.20 12.65 5.56
C LEU A 139 -7.22 12.52 6.71
N CYS A 140 -7.05 11.55 7.60
CA CYS A 140 -7.94 11.41 8.76
C CYS A 140 -7.86 12.62 9.70
N TYR A 141 -6.65 13.16 9.94
CA TYR A 141 -6.49 14.37 10.75
C TYR A 141 -6.96 15.64 10.02
N GLU A 142 -6.70 15.74 8.72
CA GLU A 142 -7.15 16.90 7.92
C GLU A 142 -8.67 17.06 7.95
N ASN A 143 -9.40 15.95 7.89
CA ASN A 143 -10.87 15.98 7.77
C ASN A 143 -11.60 15.64 9.08
N GLY A 144 -10.89 15.25 10.13
CA GLY A 144 -11.53 14.82 11.38
C GLY A 144 -12.28 13.48 11.24
N PHE A 145 -11.78 12.54 10.44
CA PHE A 145 -12.44 11.26 10.21
C PHE A 145 -12.21 10.25 11.34
N HIS A 146 -13.08 9.27 11.42
CA HIS A 146 -12.99 8.12 12.32
C HIS A 146 -12.84 8.49 13.80
N GLY A 147 -13.53 9.56 14.23
CA GLY A 147 -13.51 10.02 15.61
C GLY A 147 -12.29 10.85 16.01
N LEU A 148 -11.43 11.21 15.05
CA LEU A 148 -10.36 12.17 15.27
C LEU A 148 -10.90 13.61 15.24
N ALA A 149 -10.35 14.47 16.10
CA ALA A 149 -10.50 15.91 15.91
C ALA A 149 -9.63 16.35 14.72
N GLN A 150 -10.13 17.31 13.95
CA GLN A 150 -9.35 17.92 12.88
C GLN A 150 -8.06 18.55 13.46
N ASP A 151 -6.93 18.25 12.85
CA ASP A 151 -5.62 18.77 13.24
C ASP A 151 -4.74 18.91 11.99
N LEU A 152 -4.78 20.07 11.38
CA LEU A 152 -4.08 20.37 10.13
C LEU A 152 -2.56 20.37 10.32
N SER A 153 -2.05 20.67 11.52
CA SER A 153 -0.60 20.61 11.78
C SER A 153 -0.09 19.17 11.81
N LYS A 154 -0.85 18.26 12.43
CA LYS A 154 -0.53 16.82 12.38
C LYS A 154 -0.68 16.24 10.98
N ALA A 155 -1.70 16.69 10.23
CA ALA A 155 -1.86 16.29 8.84
C ALA A 155 -0.63 16.69 8.02
N ALA A 156 -0.18 17.94 8.14
CA ALA A 156 1.02 18.42 7.44
C ALA A 156 2.29 17.64 7.80
N GLU A 157 2.48 17.30 9.09
CA GLU A 157 3.61 16.47 9.53
C GLU A 157 3.58 15.08 8.89
N LEU A 158 2.42 14.43 8.89
CA LEU A 158 2.24 13.09 8.32
C LEU A 158 2.41 13.10 6.79
N TYR A 159 1.84 14.09 6.12
CA TYR A 159 2.06 14.26 4.67
C TYR A 159 3.52 14.51 4.35
N ARG A 160 4.24 15.33 5.12
CA ARG A 160 5.67 15.57 4.91
C ARG A 160 6.46 14.27 5.00
N ARG A 161 6.25 13.47 6.05
CA ARG A 161 6.93 12.18 6.23
C ARG A 161 6.64 11.20 5.09
N SER A 162 5.44 11.19 4.56
CA SER A 162 5.05 10.37 3.41
C SER A 162 5.63 10.91 2.10
N ALA A 163 5.54 12.23 1.88
CA ALA A 163 6.02 12.92 0.69
C ALA A 163 7.55 12.83 0.50
N GLU A 164 8.31 12.88 1.60
CA GLU A 164 9.77 12.68 1.61
C GLU A 164 10.16 11.26 1.19
N GLN A 165 9.28 10.27 1.37
CA GLN A 165 9.45 8.90 0.87
C GLN A 165 9.00 8.73 -0.59
N GLY A 166 8.53 9.79 -1.23
CA GLY A 166 8.12 9.77 -2.63
C GLY A 166 6.64 9.49 -2.87
N ASP A 167 5.78 9.46 -1.85
CA ASP A 167 4.34 9.29 -2.04
C ASP A 167 3.73 10.50 -2.76
N ALA A 168 3.30 10.31 -4.02
CA ALA A 168 2.80 11.38 -4.86
C ALA A 168 1.52 12.04 -4.32
N ALA A 169 0.63 11.27 -3.69
CA ALA A 169 -0.58 11.81 -3.08
C ALA A 169 -0.24 12.71 -1.88
N ALA A 170 0.68 12.27 -1.03
CA ALA A 170 1.14 13.08 0.09
C ALA A 170 1.88 14.35 -0.37
N GLN A 171 2.66 14.27 -1.44
CA GLN A 171 3.30 15.45 -2.05
C GLN A 171 2.25 16.48 -2.51
N SER A 172 1.22 16.04 -3.20
CA SER A 172 0.12 16.90 -3.63
C SER A 172 -0.64 17.50 -2.45
N ASN A 173 -0.97 16.70 -1.43
CA ASN A 173 -1.68 17.16 -0.24
C ASN A 173 -0.84 18.18 0.55
N LEU A 174 0.45 17.92 0.74
CA LEU A 174 1.37 18.83 1.40
C LEU A 174 1.51 20.15 0.63
N GLY A 175 1.61 20.08 -0.70
CA GLY A 175 1.60 21.25 -1.57
C GLY A 175 0.35 22.11 -1.37
N SER A 176 -0.82 21.48 -1.25
CA SER A 176 -2.09 22.15 -0.99
C SER A 176 -2.10 22.85 0.37
N LEU A 177 -1.57 22.23 1.41
CA LEU A 177 -1.47 22.84 2.73
C LEU A 177 -0.55 24.09 2.74
N TYR A 178 0.60 24.03 2.05
CA TYR A 178 1.47 25.20 1.90
C TYR A 178 0.84 26.31 1.06
N TYR A 179 0.11 25.97 0.00
CA TYR A 179 -0.57 26.94 -0.86
C TYR A 179 -1.66 27.70 -0.11
N THR A 180 -2.39 27.03 0.77
CA THR A 180 -3.51 27.62 1.53
C THR A 180 -3.07 28.20 2.88
N GLY A 181 -1.88 27.84 3.39
CA GLY A 181 -1.46 28.18 4.75
C GLY A 181 -2.23 27.39 5.83
N SER A 182 -2.72 26.19 5.49
CA SER A 182 -3.54 25.39 6.38
C SER A 182 -2.67 24.44 7.24
N GLY A 183 -2.57 24.72 8.55
CA GLY A 183 -1.75 23.94 9.49
C GLY A 183 -0.23 24.15 9.35
N VAL A 184 0.19 24.91 8.36
CA VAL A 184 1.56 25.38 8.10
C VAL A 184 1.53 26.84 7.68
N GLU A 185 2.65 27.55 7.80
CA GLU A 185 2.77 28.89 7.21
C GLU A 185 2.68 28.79 5.68
N ARG A 186 1.93 29.72 5.06
CA ARG A 186 1.78 29.76 3.61
C ARG A 186 3.13 29.98 2.93
N ASP A 187 3.44 29.15 1.96
CA ASP A 187 4.64 29.21 1.14
C ASP A 187 4.37 28.71 -0.27
N ASP A 188 4.14 29.67 -1.19
CA ASP A 188 3.82 29.36 -2.58
C ASP A 188 5.00 28.69 -3.31
N ALA A 189 6.25 28.93 -2.90
CA ALA A 189 7.43 28.31 -3.48
C ALA A 189 7.56 26.84 -3.06
N LEU A 190 7.35 26.54 -1.78
CA LEU A 190 7.30 25.14 -1.30
C LEU A 190 6.09 24.40 -1.90
N ALA A 191 4.94 25.05 -1.98
CA ALA A 191 3.76 24.46 -2.63
C ALA A 191 4.08 24.04 -4.07
N PHE A 192 4.69 24.93 -4.86
CA PHE A 192 5.10 24.63 -6.22
C PHE A 192 6.11 23.47 -6.31
N GLN A 193 7.09 23.44 -5.41
CA GLN A 193 8.07 22.33 -5.38
C GLN A 193 7.40 20.97 -5.13
N TRP A 194 6.46 20.89 -4.18
CA TRP A 194 5.77 19.65 -3.86
C TRP A 194 4.82 19.21 -4.99
N PHE A 195 4.09 20.15 -5.60
CA PHE A 195 3.26 19.83 -6.77
C PHE A 195 4.10 19.36 -7.96
N SER A 196 5.26 19.98 -8.21
CA SER A 196 6.16 19.55 -9.29
C SER A 196 6.66 18.12 -9.08
N ARG A 197 7.10 17.77 -7.86
CA ARG A 197 7.53 16.41 -7.54
C ARG A 197 6.40 15.37 -7.69
N SER A 198 5.18 15.74 -7.32
CA SER A 198 4.02 14.88 -7.52
C SER A 198 3.72 14.67 -9.01
N ALA A 199 3.81 15.74 -9.82
CA ALA A 199 3.55 15.68 -11.26
C ALA A 199 4.62 14.90 -12.03
N GLU A 200 5.90 14.96 -11.62
CA GLU A 200 7.00 14.19 -12.21
C GLU A 200 6.81 12.67 -12.12
N GLN A 201 5.94 12.20 -11.24
CA GLN A 201 5.61 10.79 -11.09
C GLN A 201 4.44 10.33 -11.97
N ASP A 202 4.05 11.10 -13.02
CA ASP A 202 2.87 10.84 -13.84
C ASP A 202 1.57 10.67 -13.02
N PHE A 203 1.53 11.28 -11.84
CA PHE A 203 0.32 11.29 -11.04
C PHE A 203 -0.70 12.18 -11.78
N PRO A 204 -1.75 11.62 -12.41
CA PRO A 204 -2.66 12.45 -13.16
C PRO A 204 -3.33 13.44 -12.20
N ALA A 205 -3.12 14.74 -12.42
CA ALA A 205 -3.74 15.84 -11.68
C ALA A 205 -5.28 15.91 -11.90
N GLY A 206 -5.94 14.77 -11.92
CA GLY A 206 -7.35 14.62 -12.29
C GLY A 206 -8.13 13.60 -11.48
N VAL A 207 -7.58 13.03 -10.44
CA VAL A 207 -8.34 12.11 -9.57
C VAL A 207 -8.64 12.76 -8.22
N TYR A 208 -9.19 13.96 -8.28
CA TYR A 208 -9.94 14.53 -7.16
C TYR A 208 -11.42 14.26 -7.42
N HIS A 209 -11.92 13.14 -6.94
CA HIS A 209 -13.35 12.89 -6.74
C HIS A 209 -13.56 12.27 -5.38
#